data_e4ce303f68f06d86571c71ebe5b332a7
#
_entry.id   e4ce303f68f06d86571c71ebe5b332a7
#
_cell.length_a   1.000
_cell.length_b   1.000
_cell.length_c   1.000
_cell.angle_alpha   90.00
_cell.angle_beta   90.00
_cell.angle_gamma   90.00
#
_symmetry.space_group_name_H-M   'P 1'
#
loop_
_entity.id
_entity.type
_entity.pdbx_description
1 polymer ?
#
loop_
_entity_poly.entity_id
_entity_poly.type
_entity_poly.pdbx_seq_one_letter_code
_entity_poly.pdbx_strand_id
1 'polypeptide(L)'
;MVKKYAELYLDARRALLPTEGQFASNVARELICAASGKTAEQLISDRDLYASEEICELAQSFVRRRVAGEPMPYILGEWDFYGMTLTVTPDVLIPRDDTMAVTELAIKKALFLEQNPRILDLCTGSGCIGLAIARRVKDARVTLGDVSPAALRVARQNVGSQRLSGRVKCLTIDVRQPAAPFLGTFDLIVSNPPYVTTAEMETLDPSVRDYEPHLALWGGDDGLDFYRAIVRNFTPALNPGGWLCFEFGMGQDAAVCDLLRRAGYEIAELKKDTADITRAVLARKRGEG
;
A
#
# COMPACT_ATOMS: atom_id res chain seq x y z
N MET A 1 16.96 29.11 -14.87
CA MET A 1 17.92 30.07 -14.23
C MET A 1 18.63 29.33 -13.08
N VAL A 2 19.94 29.34 -13.12
CA VAL A 2 20.80 28.66 -12.12
C VAL A 2 20.74 29.41 -10.78
N LYS A 3 20.58 28.66 -9.66
CA LYS A 3 20.54 29.18 -8.29
C LYS A 3 21.48 28.41 -7.39
N LYS A 4 21.95 29.03 -6.29
CA LYS A 4 22.61 28.27 -5.22
C LYS A 4 21.61 27.36 -4.50
N TYR A 5 22.05 26.24 -3.98
CA TYR A 5 21.18 25.34 -3.21
C TYR A 5 20.49 26.04 -2.04
N ALA A 6 21.17 26.96 -1.35
CA ALA A 6 20.57 27.76 -0.30
C ALA A 6 19.40 28.62 -0.80
N GLU A 7 19.54 29.26 -1.98
CA GLU A 7 18.49 30.09 -2.59
C GLU A 7 17.32 29.21 -3.03
N LEU A 8 17.62 28.07 -3.68
CA LEU A 8 16.60 27.11 -4.12
C LEU A 8 15.77 26.60 -2.93
N TYR A 9 16.44 26.27 -1.80
CA TYR A 9 15.77 25.86 -0.57
C TYR A 9 14.87 26.96 0.02
N LEU A 10 15.36 28.19 0.10
CA LEU A 10 14.58 29.30 0.65
C LEU A 10 13.37 29.63 -0.20
N ASP A 11 13.50 29.55 -1.52
CA ASP A 11 12.39 29.77 -2.46
C ASP A 11 11.33 28.65 -2.34
N ALA A 12 11.78 27.37 -2.29
CA ALA A 12 10.91 26.24 -2.09
C ALA A 12 10.16 26.33 -0.75
N ARG A 13 10.87 26.60 0.35
CA ARG A 13 10.27 26.78 1.68
C ARG A 13 9.24 27.90 1.69
N ARG A 14 9.54 29.04 1.07
CA ARG A 14 8.62 30.19 0.99
C ARG A 14 7.34 29.82 0.24
N ALA A 15 7.46 29.11 -0.87
CA ALA A 15 6.32 28.68 -1.68
C ALA A 15 5.44 27.66 -0.95
N LEU A 16 6.04 26.78 -0.15
CA LEU A 16 5.35 25.73 0.61
C LEU A 16 4.73 26.23 1.93
N LEU A 17 5.20 27.36 2.46
CA LEU A 17 4.76 27.84 3.77
C LEU A 17 3.23 28.00 3.92
N PRO A 18 2.48 28.49 2.92
CA PRO A 18 1.02 28.63 3.03
C PRO A 18 0.28 27.30 3.15
N THR A 19 0.80 26.22 2.58
CA THR A 19 0.15 24.89 2.55
C THR A 19 0.70 23.95 3.62
N GLU A 20 2.01 23.99 3.89
CA GLU A 20 2.70 23.06 4.79
C GLU A 20 2.96 23.62 6.21
N GLY A 21 2.77 24.92 6.41
CA GLY A 21 2.97 25.55 7.71
C GLY A 21 4.35 25.25 8.32
N GLN A 22 4.38 24.72 9.52
CA GLN A 22 5.61 24.36 10.24
C GLN A 22 6.44 23.27 9.54
N PHE A 23 5.85 22.45 8.67
CA PHE A 23 6.53 21.37 7.95
C PHE A 23 7.21 21.83 6.65
N ALA A 24 6.96 23.05 6.19
CA ALA A 24 7.50 23.60 4.92
C ALA A 24 9.02 23.46 4.79
N SER A 25 9.76 23.55 5.90
CA SER A 25 11.22 23.40 5.91
C SER A 25 11.67 21.95 5.62
N ASN A 26 10.96 20.96 6.15
CA ASN A 26 11.27 19.55 5.93
C ASN A 26 10.86 19.14 4.51
N VAL A 27 9.66 19.51 4.09
CA VAL A 27 9.15 19.22 2.73
C VAL A 27 10.05 19.86 1.66
N ALA A 28 10.46 21.13 1.83
CA ALA A 28 11.38 21.78 0.90
C ALA A 28 12.71 21.03 0.78
N ARG A 29 13.28 20.59 1.90
CA ARG A 29 14.52 19.82 1.92
C ARG A 29 14.38 18.47 1.19
N GLU A 30 13.32 17.73 1.46
CA GLU A 30 13.06 16.44 0.80
C GLU A 30 12.91 16.60 -0.72
N LEU A 31 12.13 17.57 -1.17
CA LEU A 31 11.94 17.82 -2.60
C LEU A 31 13.24 18.20 -3.31
N ILE A 32 14.11 19.00 -2.66
CA ILE A 32 15.40 19.37 -3.26
C ILE A 32 16.38 18.20 -3.22
N CYS A 33 16.41 17.43 -2.15
CA CYS A 33 17.19 16.20 -2.09
C CYS A 33 16.81 15.25 -3.21
N ALA A 34 15.52 15.03 -3.42
CA ALA A 34 15.00 14.18 -4.50
C ALA A 34 15.36 14.74 -5.90
N ALA A 35 15.22 16.04 -6.11
CA ALA A 35 15.55 16.66 -7.40
C ALA A 35 17.05 16.62 -7.71
N SER A 36 17.91 16.65 -6.69
CA SER A 36 19.36 16.75 -6.86
C SER A 36 20.10 15.43 -6.66
N GLY A 37 19.44 14.38 -6.13
CA GLY A 37 20.08 13.14 -5.72
C GLY A 37 21.00 13.29 -4.51
N LYS A 38 20.96 14.42 -3.78
CA LYS A 38 21.79 14.70 -2.60
C LYS A 38 21.10 14.24 -1.32
N THR A 39 21.92 13.82 -0.34
CA THR A 39 21.43 13.65 1.04
C THR A 39 21.23 15.00 1.72
N ALA A 40 20.52 15.00 2.85
CA ALA A 40 20.30 16.22 3.63
C ALA A 40 21.64 16.86 4.10
N GLU A 41 22.62 16.03 4.47
CA GLU A 41 23.95 16.48 4.87
C GLU A 41 24.72 17.11 3.69
N GLN A 42 24.65 16.49 2.52
CA GLN A 42 25.24 17.03 1.29
C GLN A 42 24.58 18.35 0.87
N LEU A 43 23.25 18.47 1.03
CA LEU A 43 22.54 19.71 0.73
C LEU A 43 23.00 20.87 1.63
N ILE A 44 23.29 20.58 2.91
CA ILE A 44 23.80 21.56 3.87
C ILE A 44 25.25 21.93 3.55
N SER A 45 26.13 20.97 3.27
CA SER A 45 27.53 21.23 2.95
C SER A 45 27.71 22.01 1.63
N ASP A 46 26.85 21.70 0.66
CA ASP A 46 26.92 22.27 -0.69
C ASP A 46 26.02 23.49 -0.88
N ARG A 47 25.48 24.05 0.20
CA ARG A 47 24.48 25.14 0.16
C ARG A 47 24.90 26.36 -0.67
N ASP A 48 26.22 26.65 -0.74
CA ASP A 48 26.78 27.79 -1.47
C ASP A 48 27.18 27.45 -2.92
N LEU A 49 27.08 26.16 -3.30
CA LEU A 49 27.29 25.71 -4.69
C LEU A 49 26.04 25.98 -5.53
N TYR A 50 26.25 26.11 -6.85
CA TYR A 50 25.17 26.27 -7.80
C TYR A 50 24.58 24.92 -8.19
N ALA A 51 23.25 24.80 -8.17
CA ALA A 51 22.52 23.71 -8.79
C ALA A 51 22.46 23.91 -10.30
N SER A 52 22.44 22.82 -11.08
CA SER A 52 22.23 22.90 -12.53
C SER A 52 20.84 23.44 -12.86
N GLU A 53 20.65 23.90 -14.07
CA GLU A 53 19.34 24.39 -14.53
C GLU A 53 18.29 23.28 -14.44
N GLU A 54 18.63 22.05 -14.82
CA GLU A 54 17.77 20.86 -14.73
C GLU A 54 17.32 20.59 -13.28
N ILE A 55 18.24 20.66 -12.32
CA ILE A 55 17.90 20.48 -10.89
C ILE A 55 16.96 21.59 -10.42
N CYS A 56 17.23 22.84 -10.82
CA CYS A 56 16.37 23.96 -10.46
C CYS A 56 14.95 23.81 -11.03
N GLU A 57 14.81 23.38 -12.28
CA GLU A 57 13.53 23.17 -12.94
C GLU A 57 12.77 22.00 -12.31
N LEU A 58 13.46 20.88 -12.04
CA LEU A 58 12.86 19.72 -11.40
C LEU A 58 12.38 20.03 -9.99
N ALA A 59 13.21 20.69 -9.17
CA ALA A 59 12.81 21.11 -7.82
C ALA A 59 11.61 22.06 -7.83
N GLN A 60 11.59 23.04 -8.76
CA GLN A 60 10.45 23.93 -8.93
C GLN A 60 9.19 23.18 -9.38
N SER A 61 9.33 22.17 -10.23
CA SER A 61 8.21 21.31 -10.64
C SER A 61 7.65 20.56 -9.44
N PHE A 62 8.50 19.93 -8.62
CA PHE A 62 8.10 19.24 -7.39
C PHE A 62 7.38 20.16 -6.42
N VAL A 63 7.91 21.37 -6.19
CA VAL A 63 7.28 22.36 -5.32
C VAL A 63 5.90 22.78 -5.85
N ARG A 64 5.74 23.04 -7.17
CA ARG A 64 4.43 23.35 -7.75
C ARG A 64 3.42 22.22 -7.57
N ARG A 65 3.82 20.98 -7.82
CA ARG A 65 2.97 19.80 -7.61
C ARG A 65 2.52 19.70 -6.15
N ARG A 66 3.45 19.87 -5.20
CA ARG A 66 3.13 19.83 -3.77
C ARG A 66 2.20 20.94 -3.32
N VAL A 67 2.44 22.18 -3.78
CA VAL A 67 1.55 23.32 -3.50
C VAL A 67 0.14 23.10 -4.08
N ALA A 68 0.03 22.37 -5.19
CA ALA A 68 -1.27 21.97 -5.76
C ALA A 68 -1.97 20.84 -4.95
N GLY A 69 -1.32 20.30 -3.90
CA GLY A 69 -1.91 19.27 -3.01
C GLY A 69 -1.49 17.84 -3.35
N GLU A 70 -0.65 17.62 -4.37
CA GLU A 70 -0.22 16.28 -4.74
C GLU A 70 0.57 15.62 -3.60
N PRO A 71 0.28 14.33 -3.25
CA PRO A 71 0.98 13.62 -2.19
C PRO A 71 2.49 13.50 -2.45
N MET A 72 3.29 13.69 -1.40
CA MET A 72 4.76 13.55 -1.48
C MET A 72 5.21 12.23 -2.12
N PRO A 73 4.65 11.07 -1.78
CA PRO A 73 5.07 9.81 -2.41
C PRO A 73 4.91 9.79 -3.93
N TYR A 74 3.88 10.43 -4.48
CA TYR A 74 3.71 10.51 -5.93
C TYR A 74 4.68 11.49 -6.58
N ILE A 75 5.05 12.56 -5.88
CA ILE A 75 6.06 13.51 -6.36
C ILE A 75 7.43 12.85 -6.40
N LEU A 76 7.77 12.10 -5.35
CA LEU A 76 9.05 11.39 -5.20
C LEU A 76 9.11 10.12 -6.07
N GLY A 77 7.96 9.51 -6.37
CA GLY A 77 7.85 8.26 -7.11
C GLY A 77 8.14 7.01 -6.28
N GLU A 78 8.41 7.18 -4.98
CA GLU A 78 8.73 6.09 -4.06
C GLU A 78 8.19 6.35 -2.66
N TRP A 79 8.01 5.27 -1.89
CA TRP A 79 7.56 5.32 -0.51
C TRP A 79 8.10 4.14 0.29
N ASP A 80 8.46 4.38 1.54
CA ASP A 80 8.95 3.33 2.43
C ASP A 80 7.78 2.59 3.08
N PHE A 81 7.82 1.25 3.03
CA PHE A 81 6.88 0.39 3.71
C PHE A 81 7.59 -0.87 4.23
N TYR A 82 7.42 -1.15 5.50
CA TYR A 82 7.95 -2.36 6.16
C TYR A 82 9.45 -2.63 5.88
N GLY A 83 10.26 -1.56 5.87
CA GLY A 83 11.69 -1.60 5.58
C GLY A 83 12.04 -1.88 4.12
N MET A 84 11.12 -1.59 3.21
CA MET A 84 11.31 -1.63 1.75
C MET A 84 11.00 -0.26 1.17
N THR A 85 11.85 0.25 0.30
CA THR A 85 11.49 1.37 -0.57
C THR A 85 10.78 0.81 -1.79
N LEU A 86 9.54 1.22 -2.01
CA LEU A 86 8.65 0.78 -3.08
C LEU A 86 8.36 1.91 -4.04
N THR A 87 8.36 1.63 -5.33
CA THR A 87 7.82 2.55 -6.33
C THR A 87 6.32 2.71 -6.10
N VAL A 88 5.86 3.97 -6.11
CA VAL A 88 4.45 4.34 -6.07
C VAL A 88 4.14 5.37 -7.15
N THR A 89 2.97 5.25 -7.76
CA THR A 89 2.45 6.16 -8.79
C THR A 89 0.96 6.39 -8.53
N PRO A 90 0.31 7.36 -9.18
CA PRO A 90 -1.15 7.53 -9.09
C PRO A 90 -1.98 6.30 -9.54
N ASP A 91 -1.33 5.24 -10.01
CA ASP A 91 -1.98 3.96 -10.36
C ASP A 91 -2.23 3.06 -9.13
N VAL A 92 -1.66 3.37 -7.96
CA VAL A 92 -1.75 2.54 -6.74
C VAL A 92 -2.01 3.40 -5.50
N LEU A 93 -2.71 2.82 -4.52
CA LEU A 93 -2.82 3.41 -3.19
C LEU A 93 -1.42 3.55 -2.58
N ILE A 94 -1.13 4.69 -1.97
CA ILE A 94 0.09 4.87 -1.18
C ILE A 94 0.00 3.96 0.06
N PRO A 95 0.97 3.06 0.29
CA PRO A 95 0.96 2.20 1.47
C PRO A 95 0.86 3.00 2.77
N ARG A 96 -0.07 2.62 3.65
CA ARG A 96 -0.32 3.30 4.94
C ARG A 96 0.35 2.56 6.09
N ASP A 97 0.68 3.29 7.13
CA ASP A 97 1.21 2.68 8.37
C ASP A 97 0.20 1.72 9.01
N ASP A 98 -1.10 2.01 8.91
CA ASP A 98 -2.18 1.13 9.40
C ASP A 98 -2.12 -0.26 8.75
N THR A 99 -1.69 -0.35 7.48
CA THR A 99 -1.51 -1.60 6.72
C THR A 99 -0.41 -2.49 7.32
N MET A 100 0.44 -1.95 8.20
CA MET A 100 1.38 -2.78 8.96
C MET A 100 0.65 -3.78 9.86
N ALA A 101 -0.54 -3.47 10.36
CA ALA A 101 -1.32 -4.37 11.20
C ALA A 101 -1.67 -5.69 10.48
N VAL A 102 -2.24 -5.62 9.27
CA VAL A 102 -2.57 -6.80 8.47
C VAL A 102 -1.31 -7.52 7.99
N THR A 103 -0.28 -6.76 7.62
CA THR A 103 1.01 -7.29 7.15
C THR A 103 1.69 -8.13 8.22
N GLU A 104 1.81 -7.63 9.45
CA GLU A 104 2.42 -8.36 10.56
C GLU A 104 1.61 -9.58 10.96
N LEU A 105 0.28 -9.47 10.94
CA LEU A 105 -0.61 -10.59 11.24
C LEU A 105 -0.46 -11.71 10.22
N ALA A 106 -0.41 -11.36 8.93
CA ALA A 106 -0.18 -12.30 7.83
C ALA A 106 1.23 -12.92 7.89
N ILE A 107 2.28 -12.14 8.14
CA ILE A 107 3.65 -12.65 8.30
C ILE A 107 3.74 -13.60 9.49
N LYS A 108 3.23 -13.20 10.66
CA LYS A 108 3.18 -14.04 11.85
C LYS A 108 2.54 -15.39 11.52
N LYS A 109 1.39 -15.37 10.82
CA LYS A 109 0.72 -16.61 10.43
C LYS A 109 1.54 -17.42 9.42
N ALA A 110 2.07 -16.79 8.39
CA ALA A 110 2.83 -17.46 7.33
C ALA A 110 4.08 -18.19 7.86
N LEU A 111 4.74 -17.68 8.90
CA LEU A 111 5.89 -18.30 9.56
C LEU A 111 5.56 -19.63 10.27
N PHE A 112 4.28 -19.86 10.60
CA PHE A 112 3.80 -21.09 11.24
C PHE A 112 3.09 -22.05 10.27
N LEU A 113 3.09 -21.75 8.98
CA LEU A 113 2.59 -22.67 7.95
C LEU A 113 3.65 -23.70 7.58
N GLU A 114 3.22 -24.76 6.90
CA GLU A 114 4.14 -25.78 6.39
C GLU A 114 5.12 -25.20 5.36
N GLN A 115 6.13 -25.96 4.98
CA GLN A 115 7.16 -25.52 4.01
C GLN A 115 6.55 -25.11 2.67
N ASN A 116 7.11 -24.04 2.09
CA ASN A 116 6.69 -23.44 0.82
C ASN A 116 5.21 -22.98 0.81
N PRO A 117 4.75 -22.21 1.82
CA PRO A 117 3.37 -21.79 1.89
C PRO A 117 2.98 -20.99 0.65
N ARG A 118 1.81 -21.27 0.11
CA ARG A 118 1.22 -20.54 -1.01
C ARG A 118 0.33 -19.43 -0.49
N ILE A 119 0.68 -18.21 -0.83
CA ILE A 119 0.02 -17.01 -0.32
C ILE A 119 -0.55 -16.20 -1.49
N LEU A 120 -1.78 -15.75 -1.34
CA LEU A 120 -2.45 -14.87 -2.30
C LEU A 120 -2.71 -13.51 -1.63
N ASP A 121 -2.15 -12.46 -2.21
CA ASP A 121 -2.41 -11.06 -1.83
C ASP A 121 -3.38 -10.47 -2.85
N LEU A 122 -4.62 -10.22 -2.45
CA LEU A 122 -5.70 -9.70 -3.29
C LEU A 122 -5.86 -8.18 -3.09
N CYS A 123 -6.21 -7.47 -4.17
CA CYS A 123 -6.23 -6.01 -4.22
C CYS A 123 -4.84 -5.44 -3.86
N THR A 124 -3.81 -6.03 -4.46
CA THR A 124 -2.42 -5.88 -4.02
C THR A 124 -1.84 -4.47 -4.21
N GLY A 125 -2.39 -3.67 -5.11
CA GLY A 125 -1.90 -2.32 -5.40
C GLY A 125 -0.41 -2.32 -5.78
N SER A 126 0.42 -1.66 -4.97
CA SER A 126 1.88 -1.62 -5.11
C SER A 126 2.58 -2.96 -4.83
N GLY A 127 1.87 -3.94 -4.27
CA GLY A 127 2.42 -5.22 -3.82
C GLY A 127 2.96 -5.19 -2.38
N CYS A 128 2.76 -4.14 -1.64
CA CYS A 128 3.44 -3.88 -0.36
C CYS A 128 3.26 -5.01 0.66
N ILE A 129 2.05 -5.57 0.83
CA ILE A 129 1.77 -6.65 1.78
C ILE A 129 2.45 -7.94 1.33
N GLY A 130 2.18 -8.39 0.09
CA GLY A 130 2.71 -9.64 -0.43
C GLY A 130 4.24 -9.65 -0.52
N LEU A 131 4.86 -8.51 -0.86
CA LEU A 131 6.32 -8.35 -0.89
C LEU A 131 6.91 -8.40 0.53
N ALA A 132 6.28 -7.77 1.52
CA ALA A 132 6.72 -7.86 2.92
C ALA A 132 6.68 -9.31 3.42
N ILE A 133 5.60 -10.04 3.11
CA ILE A 133 5.49 -11.47 3.43
C ILE A 133 6.62 -12.26 2.75
N ALA A 134 6.80 -12.11 1.43
CA ALA A 134 7.83 -12.82 0.69
C ALA A 134 9.25 -12.52 1.18
N ARG A 135 9.50 -11.31 1.67
CA ARG A 135 10.82 -10.91 2.22
C ARG A 135 11.09 -11.56 3.58
N ARG A 136 10.06 -11.72 4.40
CA ARG A 136 10.17 -12.27 5.77
C ARG A 136 10.07 -13.81 5.80
N VAL A 137 9.24 -14.40 4.95
CA VAL A 137 9.03 -15.84 4.84
C VAL A 137 9.74 -16.35 3.59
N LYS A 138 10.96 -16.84 3.78
CA LYS A 138 11.95 -17.08 2.70
C LYS A 138 11.54 -18.15 1.70
N ASP A 139 10.72 -19.11 2.08
CA ASP A 139 10.21 -20.22 1.27
C ASP A 139 8.80 -19.94 0.73
N ALA A 140 8.11 -18.88 1.15
CA ALA A 140 6.79 -18.55 0.66
C ALA A 140 6.76 -18.28 -0.86
N ARG A 141 5.70 -18.78 -1.50
CA ARG A 141 5.35 -18.49 -2.89
C ARG A 141 4.14 -17.55 -2.90
N VAL A 142 4.36 -16.31 -3.31
CA VAL A 142 3.34 -15.27 -3.24
C VAL A 142 2.77 -14.98 -4.62
N THR A 143 1.45 -14.88 -4.71
CA THR A 143 0.74 -14.35 -5.87
C THR A 143 0.14 -13.00 -5.50
N LEU A 144 0.50 -11.96 -6.24
CA LEU A 144 -0.06 -10.62 -6.15
C LEU A 144 -1.19 -10.50 -7.17
N GLY A 145 -2.41 -10.28 -6.71
CA GLY A 145 -3.61 -10.18 -7.53
C GLY A 145 -4.22 -8.79 -7.49
N ASP A 146 -4.47 -8.19 -8.63
CA ASP A 146 -5.19 -6.93 -8.76
C ASP A 146 -6.01 -6.91 -10.05
N VAL A 147 -7.10 -6.18 -10.05
CA VAL A 147 -7.91 -5.99 -11.26
C VAL A 147 -7.28 -4.96 -12.20
N SER A 148 -6.50 -4.03 -11.68
CA SER A 148 -5.85 -2.95 -12.41
C SER A 148 -4.54 -3.41 -13.08
N PRO A 149 -4.45 -3.45 -14.42
CA PRO A 149 -3.19 -3.69 -15.10
C PRO A 149 -2.13 -2.63 -14.80
N ALA A 150 -2.54 -1.41 -14.48
CA ALA A 150 -1.66 -0.31 -14.11
C ALA A 150 -1.01 -0.56 -12.74
N ALA A 151 -1.81 -0.93 -11.72
CA ALA A 151 -1.30 -1.34 -10.42
C ALA A 151 -0.34 -2.53 -10.53
N LEU A 152 -0.67 -3.52 -11.35
CA LEU A 152 0.20 -4.67 -11.57
C LEU A 152 1.52 -4.33 -12.28
N ARG A 153 1.59 -3.24 -13.07
CA ARG A 153 2.88 -2.74 -13.60
C ARG A 153 3.77 -2.24 -12.46
N VAL A 154 3.21 -1.45 -11.54
CA VAL A 154 3.92 -0.97 -10.36
C VAL A 154 4.35 -2.14 -9.46
N ALA A 155 3.44 -3.08 -9.17
CA ALA A 155 3.75 -4.26 -8.38
C ALA A 155 4.90 -5.09 -9.01
N ARG A 156 4.92 -5.31 -10.35
CA ARG A 156 6.02 -6.01 -11.04
C ARG A 156 7.35 -5.27 -10.92
N GLN A 157 7.34 -3.94 -11.03
CA GLN A 157 8.53 -3.12 -10.81
C GLN A 157 9.06 -3.31 -9.38
N ASN A 158 8.19 -3.31 -8.39
CA ASN A 158 8.53 -3.55 -7.00
C ASN A 158 9.03 -4.98 -6.75
N VAL A 159 8.43 -6.00 -7.38
CA VAL A 159 8.96 -7.38 -7.35
C VAL A 159 10.41 -7.43 -7.85
N GLY A 160 10.70 -6.72 -8.94
CA GLY A 160 12.04 -6.64 -9.53
C GLY A 160 13.03 -5.91 -8.63
N SER A 161 12.69 -4.72 -8.13
CA SER A 161 13.55 -3.90 -7.25
C SER A 161 13.87 -4.63 -5.93
N GLN A 162 12.92 -5.39 -5.38
CA GLN A 162 13.11 -6.20 -4.18
C GLN A 162 13.76 -7.57 -4.45
N ARG A 163 14.10 -7.90 -5.72
CA ARG A 163 14.74 -9.16 -6.15
C ARG A 163 13.94 -10.41 -5.76
N LEU A 164 12.61 -10.35 -5.87
CA LEU A 164 11.69 -11.41 -5.45
C LEU A 164 11.07 -12.18 -6.63
N SER A 165 11.49 -11.94 -7.89
CA SER A 165 10.90 -12.51 -9.12
C SER A 165 10.87 -14.04 -9.15
N GLY A 166 11.74 -14.73 -8.41
CA GLY A 166 11.76 -16.19 -8.32
C GLY A 166 10.63 -16.79 -7.49
N ARG A 167 9.96 -16.00 -6.65
CA ARG A 167 8.96 -16.46 -5.67
C ARG A 167 7.65 -15.66 -5.67
N VAL A 168 7.65 -14.51 -6.32
CA VAL A 168 6.48 -13.61 -6.39
C VAL A 168 6.05 -13.46 -7.82
N LYS A 169 4.77 -13.67 -8.11
CA LYS A 169 4.15 -13.46 -9.43
C LYS A 169 2.97 -12.50 -9.33
N CYS A 170 2.73 -11.74 -10.40
CA CYS A 170 1.61 -10.79 -10.49
C CYS A 170 0.61 -11.29 -11.52
N LEU A 171 -0.66 -11.38 -11.13
CA LEU A 171 -1.76 -11.85 -11.97
C LEU A 171 -2.92 -10.86 -11.96
N THR A 172 -3.58 -10.69 -13.10
CA THR A 172 -4.84 -9.94 -13.14
C THR A 172 -5.94 -10.79 -12.51
N ILE A 173 -6.53 -10.30 -11.43
CA ILE A 173 -7.57 -10.97 -10.65
C ILE A 173 -8.65 -9.95 -10.31
N ASP A 174 -9.87 -10.17 -10.77
CA ASP A 174 -11.06 -9.46 -10.30
C ASP A 174 -11.72 -10.27 -9.18
N VAL A 175 -11.65 -9.77 -7.96
CA VAL A 175 -12.22 -10.46 -6.79
C VAL A 175 -13.74 -10.60 -6.84
N ARG A 176 -14.41 -9.84 -7.70
CA ARG A 176 -15.86 -9.97 -7.94
C ARG A 176 -16.24 -11.17 -8.80
N GLN A 177 -15.25 -11.81 -9.44
CA GLN A 177 -15.40 -13.05 -10.21
C GLN A 177 -14.91 -14.25 -9.39
N PRO A 178 -15.46 -15.46 -9.61
CA PRO A 178 -14.96 -16.67 -8.97
C PRO A 178 -13.46 -16.88 -9.22
N ALA A 179 -12.76 -17.40 -8.23
CA ALA A 179 -11.35 -17.75 -8.35
C ALA A 179 -11.15 -18.72 -9.53
N ALA A 180 -10.29 -18.33 -10.46
CA ALA A 180 -10.05 -19.16 -11.64
C ALA A 180 -9.35 -20.47 -11.26
N PRO A 181 -9.74 -21.63 -11.80
CA PRO A 181 -9.21 -22.94 -11.41
C PRO A 181 -7.68 -23.06 -11.56
N PHE A 182 -7.08 -22.34 -12.52
CA PHE A 182 -5.61 -22.37 -12.73
C PHE A 182 -4.81 -21.75 -11.59
N LEU A 183 -5.45 -20.97 -10.70
CA LEU A 183 -4.80 -20.43 -9.51
C LEU A 183 -4.41 -21.53 -8.52
N GLY A 184 -5.16 -22.63 -8.51
CA GLY A 184 -5.05 -23.67 -7.50
C GLY A 184 -5.50 -23.17 -6.12
N THR A 185 -4.94 -23.75 -5.06
CA THR A 185 -5.30 -23.41 -3.68
C THR A 185 -4.17 -22.74 -2.93
N PHE A 186 -4.51 -22.03 -1.85
CA PHE A 186 -3.61 -21.23 -1.02
C PHE A 186 -3.77 -21.59 0.46
N ASP A 187 -2.69 -21.42 1.20
CA ASP A 187 -2.67 -21.63 2.66
C ASP A 187 -3.10 -20.37 3.40
N LEU A 188 -2.83 -19.20 2.80
CA LEU A 188 -3.21 -17.90 3.32
C LEU A 188 -3.64 -17.00 2.16
N ILE A 189 -4.80 -16.37 2.29
CA ILE A 189 -5.22 -15.24 1.48
C ILE A 189 -5.19 -13.99 2.35
N VAL A 190 -4.52 -12.94 1.89
CA VAL A 190 -4.47 -11.63 2.55
C VAL A 190 -5.01 -10.57 1.62
N SER A 191 -5.68 -9.56 2.16
CA SER A 191 -6.14 -8.41 1.37
C SER A 191 -6.31 -7.16 2.23
N ASN A 192 -5.91 -6.03 1.65
CA ASN A 192 -6.42 -4.70 2.01
C ASN A 192 -7.35 -4.26 0.88
N PRO A 193 -8.63 -4.67 0.88
CA PRO A 193 -9.54 -4.34 -0.20
C PRO A 193 -10.09 -2.92 -0.04
N PRO A 194 -10.63 -2.28 -1.09
CA PRO A 194 -11.36 -1.03 -0.97
C PRO A 194 -12.50 -1.13 0.05
N TYR A 195 -12.56 -0.19 0.99
CA TYR A 195 -13.51 -0.23 2.12
C TYR A 195 -14.19 1.12 2.43
N VAL A 196 -13.83 2.19 1.72
CA VAL A 196 -14.42 3.52 1.93
C VAL A 196 -15.85 3.51 1.43
N THR A 197 -16.80 3.93 2.27
CA THR A 197 -18.21 4.01 1.90
C THR A 197 -18.48 5.15 0.92
N THR A 198 -19.59 5.08 0.18
CA THR A 198 -20.01 6.16 -0.73
C THR A 198 -20.10 7.51 -0.01
N ALA A 199 -20.60 7.54 1.23
CA ALA A 199 -20.71 8.77 2.01
C ALA A 199 -19.33 9.30 2.45
N GLU A 200 -18.40 8.43 2.84
CA GLU A 200 -17.05 8.81 3.25
C GLU A 200 -16.21 9.32 2.07
N MET A 201 -16.44 8.85 0.84
CA MET A 201 -15.72 9.31 -0.35
C MET A 201 -15.83 10.83 -0.55
N GLU A 202 -16.97 11.43 -0.18
CA GLU A 202 -17.18 12.88 -0.30
C GLU A 202 -16.39 13.70 0.74
N THR A 203 -16.02 13.08 1.86
CA THR A 203 -15.37 13.71 3.00
C THR A 203 -13.89 13.39 3.14
N LEU A 204 -13.34 12.62 2.21
CA LEU A 204 -11.91 12.31 2.18
C LEU A 204 -11.06 13.56 2.09
N ASP A 205 -9.86 13.48 2.68
CA ASP A 205 -8.85 14.52 2.46
C ASP A 205 -8.64 14.76 0.97
N PRO A 206 -8.56 16.02 0.50
CA PRO A 206 -8.37 16.32 -0.91
C PRO A 206 -7.16 15.64 -1.54
N SER A 207 -6.08 15.44 -0.79
CA SER A 207 -4.89 14.74 -1.28
C SER A 207 -5.14 13.27 -1.59
N VAL A 208 -6.10 12.63 -0.90
CA VAL A 208 -6.53 11.26 -1.16
C VAL A 208 -7.57 11.24 -2.27
N ARG A 209 -8.64 12.03 -2.10
CA ARG A 209 -9.79 12.03 -3.02
C ARG A 209 -9.41 12.39 -4.46
N ASP A 210 -8.54 13.39 -4.63
CA ASP A 210 -8.26 13.99 -5.94
C ASP A 210 -7.04 13.35 -6.63
N TYR A 211 -6.20 12.61 -5.91
CA TYR A 211 -4.94 12.07 -6.43
C TYR A 211 -4.84 10.56 -6.38
N GLU A 212 -5.46 9.89 -5.39
CA GLU A 212 -5.36 8.43 -5.28
C GLU A 212 -6.45 7.73 -6.11
N PRO A 213 -6.19 6.50 -6.63
CA PRO A 213 -7.14 5.87 -7.54
C PRO A 213 -8.44 5.49 -6.80
N HIS A 214 -9.56 5.99 -7.26
CA HIS A 214 -10.90 5.68 -6.72
C HIS A 214 -11.19 4.17 -6.62
N LEU A 215 -10.64 3.40 -7.57
CA LEU A 215 -10.75 1.94 -7.59
C LEU A 215 -10.13 1.29 -6.34
N ALA A 216 -9.15 1.92 -5.72
CA ALA A 216 -8.49 1.43 -4.52
C ALA A 216 -9.15 1.91 -3.21
N LEU A 217 -10.14 2.81 -3.30
CA LEU A 217 -10.79 3.42 -2.15
C LEU A 217 -12.21 2.94 -1.94
N TRP A 218 -13.06 3.04 -2.97
CA TRP A 218 -14.49 2.83 -2.86
C TRP A 218 -14.88 1.37 -2.67
N GLY A 219 -15.49 1.06 -1.51
CA GLY A 219 -15.90 -0.28 -1.09
C GLY A 219 -17.41 -0.55 -1.21
N GLY A 220 -18.17 0.33 -1.87
CA GLY A 220 -19.63 0.25 -1.95
C GLY A 220 -20.33 1.12 -0.91
N ASP A 221 -21.65 1.00 -0.80
CA ASP A 221 -22.46 1.87 0.06
C ASP A 221 -22.14 1.68 1.56
N ASP A 222 -21.86 0.47 1.98
CA ASP A 222 -21.50 0.14 3.36
C ASP A 222 -20.02 -0.25 3.54
N GLY A 223 -19.21 -0.11 2.48
CA GLY A 223 -17.78 -0.42 2.51
C GLY A 223 -17.43 -1.91 2.59
N LEU A 224 -18.41 -2.82 2.41
CA LEU A 224 -18.21 -4.26 2.60
C LEU A 224 -18.28 -5.10 1.32
N ASP A 225 -18.45 -4.48 0.16
CA ASP A 225 -18.69 -5.22 -1.09
C ASP A 225 -17.53 -6.14 -1.46
N PHE A 226 -16.30 -5.69 -1.27
CA PHE A 226 -15.11 -6.48 -1.59
C PHE A 226 -14.89 -7.63 -0.60
N TYR A 227 -15.19 -7.44 0.68
CA TYR A 227 -15.14 -8.53 1.68
C TYR A 227 -16.13 -9.64 1.32
N ARG A 228 -17.39 -9.27 0.98
CA ARG A 228 -18.41 -10.21 0.52
C ARG A 228 -17.97 -10.96 -0.74
N ALA A 229 -17.38 -10.23 -1.69
CA ALA A 229 -16.90 -10.80 -2.94
C ALA A 229 -15.74 -11.78 -2.70
N ILE A 230 -14.72 -11.39 -1.92
CA ILE A 230 -13.56 -12.23 -1.63
C ILE A 230 -14.00 -13.49 -0.89
N VAL A 231 -14.81 -13.36 0.16
CA VAL A 231 -15.29 -14.50 0.92
C VAL A 231 -16.08 -15.46 0.03
N ARG A 232 -17.01 -14.98 -0.78
CA ARG A 232 -17.80 -15.81 -1.68
C ARG A 232 -16.95 -16.51 -2.75
N ASN A 233 -16.06 -15.76 -3.39
CA ASN A 233 -15.39 -16.18 -4.62
C ASN A 233 -14.05 -16.88 -4.36
N PHE A 234 -13.38 -16.61 -3.23
CA PHE A 234 -12.03 -17.10 -2.93
C PHE A 234 -11.95 -18.09 -1.74
N THR A 235 -13.03 -18.27 -0.97
CA THR A 235 -13.08 -19.39 0.00
C THR A 235 -12.82 -20.74 -0.66
N PRO A 236 -13.31 -21.05 -1.88
CA PRO A 236 -12.96 -22.29 -2.58
C PRO A 236 -11.47 -22.43 -2.94
N ALA A 237 -10.77 -21.31 -3.07
CA ALA A 237 -9.32 -21.29 -3.35
C ALA A 237 -8.45 -21.41 -2.09
N LEU A 238 -9.04 -21.55 -0.89
CA LEU A 238 -8.31 -21.86 0.33
C LEU A 238 -8.22 -23.36 0.53
N ASN A 239 -7.05 -23.84 0.95
CA ASN A 239 -6.86 -25.20 1.44
C ASN A 239 -7.80 -25.47 2.64
N PRO A 240 -8.19 -26.74 2.92
CA PRO A 240 -8.85 -27.08 4.17
C PRO A 240 -8.04 -26.57 5.37
N GLY A 241 -8.69 -25.84 6.29
CA GLY A 241 -8.02 -25.20 7.41
C GLY A 241 -7.12 -24.00 7.05
N GLY A 242 -7.19 -23.52 5.80
CA GLY A 242 -6.48 -22.33 5.33
C GLY A 242 -6.99 -21.05 5.99
N TRP A 243 -6.27 -19.96 5.76
CA TRP A 243 -6.42 -18.71 6.50
C TRP A 243 -6.79 -17.55 5.60
N LEU A 244 -7.61 -16.65 6.14
CA LEU A 244 -7.99 -15.39 5.52
C LEU A 244 -7.61 -14.23 6.45
N CYS A 245 -6.90 -13.23 5.91
CA CYS A 245 -6.44 -12.08 6.66
C CYS A 245 -6.91 -10.80 5.96
N PHE A 246 -7.68 -9.95 6.63
CA PHE A 246 -8.18 -8.70 6.09
C PHE A 246 -7.71 -7.50 6.89
N GLU A 247 -7.38 -6.40 6.17
CA GLU A 247 -7.45 -5.04 6.70
C GLU A 247 -8.87 -4.50 6.53
N PHE A 248 -9.27 -3.55 7.38
CA PHE A 248 -10.55 -2.85 7.28
C PHE A 248 -10.49 -1.44 7.87
N GLY A 249 -11.44 -0.61 7.50
CA GLY A 249 -11.60 0.74 8.00
C GLY A 249 -11.99 0.79 9.48
N MET A 250 -11.77 1.94 10.11
CA MET A 250 -12.15 2.18 11.50
C MET A 250 -13.65 1.92 11.70
N GLY A 251 -13.97 1.09 12.70
CA GLY A 251 -15.37 0.75 13.06
C GLY A 251 -16.00 -0.36 12.23
N GLN A 252 -15.29 -0.94 11.23
CA GLN A 252 -15.81 -2.04 10.41
C GLN A 252 -15.52 -3.44 10.99
N ASP A 253 -14.74 -3.53 12.07
CA ASP A 253 -14.31 -4.79 12.69
C ASP A 253 -15.45 -5.75 13.01
N ALA A 254 -16.53 -5.27 13.64
CA ALA A 254 -17.69 -6.08 13.97
C ALA A 254 -18.37 -6.64 12.71
N ALA A 255 -18.59 -5.79 11.69
CA ALA A 255 -19.28 -6.18 10.46
C ALA A 255 -18.47 -7.19 9.64
N VAL A 256 -17.15 -6.97 9.50
CA VAL A 256 -16.25 -7.92 8.80
C VAL A 256 -16.15 -9.24 9.55
N CYS A 257 -16.02 -9.22 10.89
CA CYS A 257 -16.01 -10.45 11.70
C CYS A 257 -17.32 -11.23 11.58
N ASP A 258 -18.46 -10.56 11.59
CA ASP A 258 -19.76 -11.24 11.43
C ASP A 258 -19.94 -11.85 10.04
N LEU A 259 -19.48 -11.16 9.00
CA LEU A 259 -19.45 -11.69 7.64
C LEU A 259 -18.61 -12.98 7.59
N LEU A 260 -17.42 -12.98 8.17
CA LEU A 260 -16.54 -14.15 8.23
C LEU A 260 -17.17 -15.30 9.01
N ARG A 261 -17.77 -15.05 10.19
CA ARG A 261 -18.44 -16.09 10.99
C ARG A 261 -19.59 -16.74 10.24
N ARG A 262 -20.44 -15.94 9.56
CA ARG A 262 -21.55 -16.45 8.72
C ARG A 262 -21.07 -17.28 7.55
N ALA A 263 -19.87 -17.01 7.03
CA ALA A 263 -19.23 -17.78 5.98
C ALA A 263 -18.47 -19.02 6.50
N GLY A 264 -18.59 -19.36 7.80
CA GLY A 264 -17.99 -20.56 8.38
C GLY A 264 -16.54 -20.40 8.82
N TYR A 265 -16.05 -19.15 8.96
CA TYR A 265 -14.72 -18.91 9.50
C TYR A 265 -14.76 -18.78 11.04
N GLU A 266 -13.66 -19.19 11.66
CA GLU A 266 -13.37 -18.92 13.07
C GLU A 266 -12.42 -17.72 13.16
N ILE A 267 -12.78 -16.71 13.93
CA ILE A 267 -11.92 -15.54 14.17
C ILE A 267 -10.81 -15.96 15.16
N ALA A 268 -9.59 -15.93 14.70
CA ALA A 268 -8.43 -16.34 15.48
C ALA A 268 -7.75 -15.17 16.19
N GLU A 269 -7.60 -14.02 15.51
CA GLU A 269 -6.90 -12.87 16.07
C GLU A 269 -7.43 -11.58 15.44
N LEU A 270 -7.54 -10.54 16.25
CA LEU A 270 -7.73 -9.14 15.82
C LEU A 270 -6.46 -8.38 16.15
N LYS A 271 -6.04 -7.48 15.26
CA LYS A 271 -4.84 -6.67 15.46
C LYS A 271 -5.16 -5.20 15.30
N LYS A 272 -4.58 -4.41 16.21
CA LYS A 272 -4.66 -2.95 16.20
C LYS A 272 -3.44 -2.33 15.51
N ASP A 273 -3.63 -1.12 15.00
CA ASP A 273 -2.57 -0.25 14.54
C ASP A 273 -1.83 0.44 15.69
N THR A 274 -0.90 1.33 15.37
CA THR A 274 -0.13 2.11 16.35
C THR A 274 -0.93 3.15 17.10
N ALA A 275 -2.13 3.48 16.61
CA ALA A 275 -3.09 4.38 17.26
C ALA A 275 -4.12 3.63 18.14
N ASP A 276 -3.91 2.34 18.40
CA ASP A 276 -4.80 1.45 19.18
C ASP A 276 -6.19 1.23 18.55
N ILE A 277 -6.30 1.44 17.21
CA ILE A 277 -7.51 1.19 16.43
C ILE A 277 -7.43 -0.21 15.82
N THR A 278 -8.49 -1.01 15.94
CA THR A 278 -8.55 -2.33 15.33
C THR A 278 -8.59 -2.20 13.80
N ARG A 279 -7.60 -2.79 13.12
CA ARG A 279 -7.40 -2.65 11.67
C ARG A 279 -7.35 -3.96 10.92
N ALA A 280 -7.09 -5.08 11.59
CA ALA A 280 -6.93 -6.33 10.88
C ALA A 280 -7.56 -7.50 11.63
N VAL A 281 -7.99 -8.51 10.86
CA VAL A 281 -8.50 -9.78 11.34
C VAL A 281 -7.79 -10.94 10.65
N LEU A 282 -7.47 -11.97 11.44
CA LEU A 282 -7.06 -13.28 10.96
C LEU A 282 -8.16 -14.28 11.29
N ALA A 283 -8.64 -14.99 10.28
CA ALA A 283 -9.69 -15.98 10.41
C ALA A 283 -9.29 -17.31 9.77
N ARG A 284 -9.71 -18.42 10.35
CA ARG A 284 -9.43 -19.76 9.88
C ARG A 284 -10.68 -20.35 9.21
N LYS A 285 -10.53 -20.89 8.01
CA LYS A 285 -11.58 -21.69 7.37
C LYS A 285 -11.80 -22.96 8.20
N ARG A 286 -13.02 -23.18 8.69
CA ARG A 286 -13.36 -24.44 9.36
C ARG A 286 -13.20 -25.59 8.37
N GLY A 287 -12.58 -26.69 8.80
CA GLY A 287 -12.57 -27.92 8.02
C GLY A 287 -14.00 -28.44 7.85
N GLU A 288 -14.31 -28.96 6.70
CA GLU A 288 -15.50 -29.78 6.55
C GLU A 288 -15.28 -31.00 7.45
N GLY A 289 -16.10 -31.12 8.52
CA GLY A 289 -16.06 -32.24 9.49
C GLY A 289 -16.57 -33.53 8.84
#